data_506a264b327f1a4360ccdbec49453368
#
_entry.id   506a264b327f1a4360ccdbec49453368
#
_cell.length_a   1.000
_cell.length_b   1.000
_cell.length_c   1.000
_cell.angle_alpha   90.00
_cell.angle_beta   90.00
_cell.angle_gamma   90.00
#
_symmetry.space_group_name_H-M   'P 1'
#
loop_
_entity.id
_entity.type
_entity.pdbx_description
1 polymer ?
#
loop_
_entity_poly.entity_id
_entity_poly.type
_entity_poly.pdbx_seq_one_letter_code
_entity_poly.pdbx_strand_id
1 'polypeptide(L)'
;MNKKLTIEFDFKFDMIFADPPYFLSNGGISLQSGKVVCVNKGEWDKGKSQEDMMAFNMEWLRLCRDKLKDNGTIWISGTYHNIFSVANCLTELGYKILNVITWEKTNPPVNISCRYFKYSTEFVIWARKMQKVPHKFNYELMKELNEGKQMTDVWRMPAIGRWEKTCGKHPTQKPLRLLVRMILASTNQGDWILDPFSGSSTTGIAANLCGRRFAGLEKEEGFCKLSKARREEIENLNNQNILIGHIDDLHFLESSDMVREMPYGDEIPFH
;
A
#
# COMPACT_ATOMS: atom_id res chain seq x y z
N MET A 1 19.31 21.63 -15.03
CA MET A 1 17.87 21.83 -15.26
C MET A 1 17.17 20.47 -15.05
N ASN A 2 16.59 20.23 -13.88
CA ASN A 2 15.82 19.00 -13.63
C ASN A 2 14.50 19.12 -14.40
N LYS A 3 14.33 18.33 -15.47
CA LYS A 3 13.02 18.13 -16.08
C LYS A 3 12.12 17.52 -15.03
N LYS A 4 11.15 18.28 -14.48
CA LYS A 4 10.01 17.72 -13.77
C LYS A 4 9.27 16.84 -14.77
N LEU A 5 9.36 15.54 -14.65
CA LEU A 5 8.46 14.63 -15.35
C LEU A 5 7.07 14.85 -14.74
N THR A 6 6.23 15.58 -15.43
CA THR A 6 4.84 15.74 -15.07
C THR A 6 4.06 14.65 -15.82
N ILE A 7 3.68 13.59 -15.13
CA ILE A 7 2.75 12.61 -15.69
C ILE A 7 1.35 13.19 -15.46
N GLU A 8 0.65 13.51 -16.53
CA GLU A 8 -0.73 13.99 -16.47
C GLU A 8 -1.68 12.83 -16.76
N PHE A 9 -2.58 12.58 -15.82
CA PHE A 9 -3.74 11.73 -16.05
C PHE A 9 -4.94 12.64 -16.35
N ASP A 10 -5.67 12.36 -17.41
CA ASP A 10 -6.90 13.04 -17.82
C ASP A 10 -8.15 12.55 -17.08
N PHE A 11 -7.97 11.57 -16.20
CA PHE A 11 -9.01 10.98 -15.35
C PHE A 11 -8.64 11.01 -13.87
N LYS A 12 -9.60 10.66 -13.02
CA LYS A 12 -9.43 10.58 -11.55
C LYS A 12 -9.52 9.15 -11.07
N PHE A 13 -8.82 8.88 -9.98
CA PHE A 13 -8.72 7.58 -9.34
C PHE A 13 -9.81 7.37 -8.28
N ASP A 14 -10.26 6.13 -8.13
CA ASP A 14 -11.21 5.71 -7.10
C ASP A 14 -10.51 5.55 -5.75
N MET A 15 -9.31 5.03 -5.79
CA MET A 15 -8.47 4.78 -4.62
C MET A 15 -7.03 5.21 -4.88
N ILE A 16 -6.38 5.75 -3.85
CA ILE A 16 -4.93 5.95 -3.82
C ILE A 16 -4.38 5.14 -2.64
N PHE A 17 -3.34 4.35 -2.88
CA PHE A 17 -2.49 3.83 -1.81
C PHE A 17 -1.16 4.54 -1.86
N ALA A 18 -0.59 4.90 -0.71
CA ALA A 18 0.70 5.54 -0.62
C ALA A 18 1.54 4.96 0.53
N ASP A 19 2.78 4.59 0.23
CA ASP A 19 3.82 4.23 1.20
C ASP A 19 4.98 5.24 1.10
N PRO A 20 4.79 6.49 1.60
CA PRO A 20 5.76 7.56 1.42
C PRO A 20 7.06 7.28 2.18
N PRO A 21 8.18 7.92 1.84
CA PRO A 21 9.42 7.84 2.60
C PRO A 21 9.22 8.16 4.08
N TYR A 22 9.86 7.35 4.96
CA TYR A 22 9.76 7.56 6.41
C TYR A 22 10.90 8.39 6.97
N PHE A 23 11.88 8.75 6.12
CA PHE A 23 13.06 9.56 6.45
C PHE A 23 13.91 8.97 7.59
N LEU A 24 14.05 7.63 7.60
CA LEU A 24 14.72 6.86 8.67
C LEU A 24 16.16 6.46 8.34
N SER A 25 16.67 6.78 7.17
CA SER A 25 18.02 6.37 6.72
C SER A 25 19.10 7.26 7.34
N ASN A 26 19.35 7.04 8.65
CA ASN A 26 20.35 7.77 9.46
C ASN A 26 21.56 6.89 9.85
N GLY A 27 21.85 5.82 9.09
CA GLY A 27 22.99 4.94 9.37
C GLY A 27 22.79 3.95 10.54
N GLY A 28 21.54 3.74 11.00
CA GLY A 28 21.22 2.76 12.04
C GLY A 28 21.46 1.32 11.59
N ILE A 29 21.51 0.40 12.54
CA ILE A 29 21.66 -1.04 12.31
C ILE A 29 20.43 -1.81 12.79
N SER A 30 20.10 -2.91 12.10
CA SER A 30 19.03 -3.83 12.45
C SER A 30 19.48 -5.28 12.27
N LEU A 31 18.75 -6.23 12.87
CA LEU A 31 18.96 -7.66 12.65
C LEU A 31 17.91 -8.22 11.70
N GLN A 32 18.36 -8.84 10.61
CA GLN A 32 17.50 -9.61 9.71
C GLN A 32 18.04 -11.04 9.60
N SER A 33 17.22 -12.02 9.97
CA SER A 33 17.61 -13.45 9.94
C SER A 33 18.93 -13.74 10.67
N GLY A 34 19.16 -13.11 11.83
CA GLY A 34 20.36 -13.27 12.63
C GLY A 34 21.59 -12.52 12.13
N LYS A 35 21.52 -11.75 11.06
CA LYS A 35 22.62 -10.94 10.52
C LYS A 35 22.39 -9.46 10.81
N VAL A 36 23.45 -8.76 11.23
CA VAL A 36 23.44 -7.29 11.35
C VAL A 36 23.37 -6.68 9.95
N VAL A 37 22.37 -5.84 9.70
CA VAL A 37 22.20 -5.11 8.44
C VAL A 37 22.08 -3.62 8.70
N CYS A 38 22.66 -2.81 7.80
CA CYS A 38 22.50 -1.36 7.85
C CYS A 38 21.07 -0.99 7.46
N VAL A 39 20.46 -0.03 8.16
CA VAL A 39 19.09 0.47 7.91
C VAL A 39 19.08 1.55 6.82
N ASN A 40 20.13 1.70 6.04
CA ASN A 40 20.15 2.65 4.93
C ASN A 40 19.33 2.11 3.76
N LYS A 41 18.18 2.74 3.49
CA LYS A 41 17.23 2.34 2.43
C LYS A 41 17.47 3.06 1.10
N GLY A 42 18.31 4.08 1.10
CA GLY A 42 18.65 4.90 -0.07
C GLY A 42 18.59 6.39 0.21
N GLU A 43 19.06 7.19 -0.76
CA GLU A 43 19.08 8.67 -0.67
C GLU A 43 17.68 9.28 -0.48
N TRP A 44 16.65 8.61 -0.97
CA TRP A 44 15.25 9.05 -0.89
C TRP A 44 14.65 8.98 0.54
N ASP A 45 15.27 8.20 1.44
CA ASP A 45 14.80 8.02 2.83
C ASP A 45 15.76 8.70 3.84
N LYS A 46 16.63 9.61 3.40
CA LYS A 46 17.49 10.39 4.31
C LYS A 46 16.67 11.25 5.26
N GLY A 47 17.12 11.32 6.52
CA GLY A 47 16.50 12.13 7.57
C GLY A 47 16.36 13.59 7.13
N LYS A 48 15.20 14.16 7.41
CA LYS A 48 14.84 15.57 7.13
C LYS A 48 14.45 16.27 8.42
N SER A 49 14.42 17.62 8.40
CA SER A 49 13.78 18.38 9.48
C SER A 49 12.28 18.07 9.53
N GLN A 50 11.64 18.37 10.65
CA GLN A 50 10.18 18.20 10.76
C GLN A 50 9.44 19.11 9.78
N GLU A 51 9.94 20.34 9.56
CA GLU A 51 9.37 21.29 8.62
C GLU A 51 9.46 20.78 7.18
N ASP A 52 10.63 20.24 6.77
CA ASP A 52 10.82 19.66 5.45
C ASP A 52 9.92 18.43 5.22
N MET A 53 9.72 17.63 6.26
CA MET A 53 8.83 16.47 6.21
C MET A 53 7.36 16.91 6.08
N MET A 54 6.95 17.93 6.81
CA MET A 54 5.61 18.54 6.69
C MET A 54 5.38 19.10 5.28
N ALA A 55 6.32 19.90 4.78
CA ALA A 55 6.22 20.49 3.45
C ALA A 55 6.14 19.41 2.35
N PHE A 56 6.94 18.36 2.46
CA PHE A 56 6.87 17.21 1.55
C PHE A 56 5.52 16.52 1.62
N ASN A 57 5.00 16.25 2.83
CA ASN A 57 3.71 15.59 3.02
C ASN A 57 2.54 16.43 2.49
N MET A 58 2.55 17.73 2.73
CA MET A 58 1.56 18.66 2.18
C MET A 58 1.52 18.61 0.65
N GLU A 59 2.69 18.65 0.00
CA GLU A 59 2.77 18.73 -1.46
C GLU A 59 2.25 17.45 -2.14
N TRP A 60 2.74 16.27 -1.77
CA TRP A 60 2.27 15.05 -2.42
C TRP A 60 0.80 14.71 -2.08
N LEU A 61 0.35 15.02 -0.85
CA LEU A 61 -1.06 14.82 -0.47
C LEU A 61 -1.99 15.75 -1.25
N ARG A 62 -1.59 17.00 -1.48
CA ARG A 62 -2.32 17.95 -2.33
C ARG A 62 -2.45 17.41 -3.76
N LEU A 63 -1.36 16.93 -4.36
CA LEU A 63 -1.37 16.33 -5.69
C LEU A 63 -2.27 15.10 -5.76
N CYS A 64 -2.22 14.23 -4.75
CA CYS A 64 -3.11 13.08 -4.64
C CYS A 64 -4.59 13.50 -4.55
N ARG A 65 -4.89 14.55 -3.77
CA ARG A 65 -6.25 15.08 -3.64
C ARG A 65 -6.82 15.54 -4.98
N ASP A 66 -6.01 16.18 -5.81
CA ASP A 66 -6.42 16.68 -7.12
C ASP A 66 -6.74 15.51 -8.08
N LYS A 67 -6.03 14.39 -7.96
CA LYS A 67 -6.24 13.20 -8.81
C LYS A 67 -7.27 12.21 -8.26
N LEU A 68 -7.74 12.38 -7.03
CA LEU A 68 -8.75 11.51 -6.42
C LEU A 68 -10.17 11.96 -6.82
N LYS A 69 -11.07 11.02 -7.13
CA LYS A 69 -12.52 11.28 -7.29
C LYS A 69 -13.09 11.88 -6.01
N ASP A 70 -14.22 12.58 -6.10
CA ASP A 70 -14.82 13.21 -4.92
C ASP A 70 -15.32 12.21 -3.88
N ASN A 71 -15.77 11.03 -4.31
CA ASN A 71 -16.09 9.88 -3.47
C ASN A 71 -14.91 8.94 -3.22
N GLY A 72 -13.72 9.26 -3.74
CA GLY A 72 -12.54 8.45 -3.64
C GLY A 72 -11.91 8.46 -2.25
N THR A 73 -11.09 7.43 -1.98
CA THR A 73 -10.39 7.26 -0.70
C THR A 73 -8.90 7.11 -0.88
N ILE A 74 -8.14 7.48 0.15
CA ILE A 74 -6.71 7.32 0.21
C ILE A 74 -6.32 6.46 1.42
N TRP A 75 -5.41 5.53 1.22
CA TRP A 75 -4.79 4.68 2.23
C TRP A 75 -3.30 5.00 2.31
N ILE A 76 -2.81 5.31 3.48
CA ILE A 76 -1.43 5.76 3.67
C ILE A 76 -0.77 4.93 4.75
N SER A 77 0.25 4.15 4.39
CA SER A 77 1.01 3.41 5.37
C SER A 77 2.09 4.27 6.03
N GLY A 78 2.41 3.95 7.27
CA GLY A 78 3.42 4.67 8.01
C GLY A 78 3.78 4.03 9.33
N THR A 79 4.89 4.51 9.89
CA THR A 79 5.29 4.23 11.26
C THR A 79 5.07 5.47 12.13
N TYR A 80 5.31 5.37 13.43
CA TYR A 80 5.20 6.52 14.35
C TYR A 80 6.09 7.71 13.95
N HIS A 81 7.11 7.49 13.11
CA HIS A 81 8.01 8.56 12.66
C HIS A 81 7.36 9.57 11.70
N ASN A 82 6.39 9.15 10.88
CA ASN A 82 5.79 10.00 9.87
C ASN A 82 4.25 10.08 9.93
N ILE A 83 3.58 9.09 10.53
CA ILE A 83 2.13 8.96 10.44
C ILE A 83 1.37 10.15 11.07
N PHE A 84 1.90 10.73 12.14
CA PHE A 84 1.29 11.89 12.79
C PHE A 84 1.39 13.15 11.91
N SER A 85 2.53 13.37 11.25
CA SER A 85 2.70 14.45 10.28
C SER A 85 1.73 14.29 9.10
N VAL A 86 1.58 13.08 8.58
CA VAL A 86 0.61 12.76 7.52
C VAL A 86 -0.82 13.05 7.97
N ALA A 87 -1.21 12.64 9.18
CA ALA A 87 -2.56 12.88 9.72
C ALA A 87 -2.87 14.38 9.84
N ASN A 88 -1.91 15.19 10.28
CA ASN A 88 -2.06 16.64 10.36
C ASN A 88 -2.25 17.25 8.97
N CYS A 89 -1.42 16.88 8.00
CA CYS A 89 -1.53 17.36 6.61
C CYS A 89 -2.86 16.96 5.96
N LEU A 90 -3.36 15.72 6.19
CA LEU A 90 -4.66 15.29 5.70
C LEU A 90 -5.78 16.19 6.23
N THR A 91 -5.75 16.51 7.53
CA THR A 91 -6.76 17.36 8.16
C THR A 91 -6.72 18.77 7.58
N GLU A 92 -5.53 19.35 7.44
CA GLU A 92 -5.32 20.70 6.87
C GLU A 92 -5.78 20.78 5.42
N LEU A 93 -5.54 19.74 4.61
CA LEU A 93 -6.02 19.65 3.24
C LEU A 93 -7.52 19.33 3.10
N GLY A 94 -8.24 19.17 4.22
CA GLY A 94 -9.68 18.94 4.23
C GLY A 94 -10.11 17.51 3.87
N TYR A 95 -9.22 16.53 4.01
CA TYR A 95 -9.64 15.13 4.00
C TYR A 95 -10.42 14.79 5.29
N LYS A 96 -11.22 13.75 5.25
CA LYS A 96 -11.82 13.16 6.44
C LYS A 96 -11.16 11.82 6.74
N ILE A 97 -10.42 11.74 7.83
CA ILE A 97 -9.90 10.47 8.34
C ILE A 97 -11.08 9.60 8.78
N LEU A 98 -11.12 8.36 8.31
CA LEU A 98 -12.15 7.37 8.61
C LEU A 98 -11.67 6.42 9.71
N ASN A 99 -10.49 5.83 9.53
CA ASN A 99 -9.83 4.94 10.49
C ASN A 99 -8.32 5.15 10.50
N VAL A 100 -7.70 4.80 11.61
CA VAL A 100 -6.28 4.53 11.72
C VAL A 100 -6.13 3.05 12.02
N ILE A 101 -5.85 2.27 10.98
CA ILE A 101 -5.68 0.83 11.10
C ILE A 101 -4.33 0.53 11.76
N THR A 102 -4.35 -0.31 12.77
CA THR A 102 -3.14 -0.87 13.38
C THR A 102 -2.85 -2.22 12.73
N TRP A 103 -1.82 -2.28 11.88
CA TRP A 103 -1.33 -3.55 11.38
C TRP A 103 -0.37 -4.17 12.39
N GLU A 104 -0.83 -5.22 13.08
CA GLU A 104 -0.03 -6.03 14.00
C GLU A 104 0.69 -7.14 13.23
N LYS A 105 2.03 -7.08 13.22
CA LYS A 105 2.88 -8.10 12.60
C LYS A 105 2.97 -9.33 13.49
N THR A 106 2.61 -10.50 12.98
CA THR A 106 2.74 -11.76 13.71
C THR A 106 4.20 -12.22 13.86
N ASN A 107 5.11 -11.69 13.02
CA ASN A 107 6.53 -12.00 12.98
C ASN A 107 7.43 -10.75 13.01
N PRO A 108 7.27 -9.86 14.02
CA PRO A 108 8.03 -8.61 14.08
C PRO A 108 9.52 -8.87 14.36
N PRO A 109 10.42 -7.97 13.90
CA PRO A 109 11.85 -8.09 14.17
C PRO A 109 12.14 -7.99 15.67
N VAL A 110 13.22 -8.59 16.10
CA VAL A 110 13.68 -8.51 17.49
C VAL A 110 14.24 -7.13 17.80
N ASN A 111 14.07 -6.67 19.04
CA ASN A 111 14.76 -5.48 19.56
C ASN A 111 16.12 -5.89 20.14
N ILE A 112 17.19 -5.48 19.48
CA ILE A 112 18.57 -5.84 19.87
C ILE A 112 18.98 -5.15 21.17
N SER A 113 18.54 -3.90 21.37
CA SER A 113 18.95 -3.10 22.53
C SER A 113 18.32 -3.56 23.85
N CYS A 114 17.21 -4.28 23.80
CA CYS A 114 16.41 -4.72 24.95
C CYS A 114 16.03 -3.58 25.94
N ARG A 115 15.97 -2.32 25.46
CA ARG A 115 15.70 -1.14 26.28
C ARG A 115 14.30 -0.55 26.10
N TYR A 116 13.50 -1.08 25.14
CA TYR A 116 12.13 -0.69 24.85
C TYR A 116 11.37 -1.88 24.27
N PHE A 117 10.05 -1.75 24.16
CA PHE A 117 9.20 -2.80 23.59
C PHE A 117 9.54 -3.05 22.11
N LYS A 118 9.35 -4.28 21.67
CA LYS A 118 9.53 -4.68 20.29
C LYS A 118 8.46 -4.01 19.41
N TYR A 119 8.88 -3.36 18.34
CA TYR A 119 7.97 -2.75 17.38
C TYR A 119 7.27 -3.82 16.56
N SER A 120 6.03 -4.13 16.95
CA SER A 120 5.19 -5.14 16.28
C SER A 120 4.14 -4.51 15.37
N THR A 121 3.98 -3.20 15.37
CA THR A 121 2.90 -2.51 14.64
C THR A 121 3.43 -1.52 13.62
N GLU A 122 2.69 -1.38 12.52
CA GLU A 122 2.68 -0.23 11.63
C GLU A 122 1.25 0.30 11.52
N PHE A 123 1.09 1.52 11.03
CA PHE A 123 -0.21 2.17 10.90
C PHE A 123 -0.59 2.35 9.44
N VAL A 124 -1.89 2.30 9.16
CA VAL A 124 -2.44 2.70 7.87
C VAL A 124 -3.59 3.66 8.12
N ILE A 125 -3.44 4.91 7.68
CA ILE A 125 -4.54 5.88 7.72
C ILE A 125 -5.44 5.63 6.52
N TRP A 126 -6.73 5.48 6.76
CA TRP A 126 -7.77 5.50 5.74
C TRP A 126 -8.53 6.81 5.81
N ALA A 127 -8.55 7.55 4.71
CA ALA A 127 -9.23 8.83 4.64
C ALA A 127 -10.01 8.96 3.33
N ARG A 128 -11.08 9.77 3.35
CA ARG A 128 -11.83 10.15 2.16
C ARG A 128 -11.58 11.60 1.78
N LYS A 129 -11.69 11.90 0.48
CA LYS A 129 -11.41 13.23 -0.07
C LYS A 129 -12.35 14.30 0.48
N MET A 130 -13.67 14.07 0.41
CA MET A 130 -14.68 15.07 0.72
C MET A 130 -15.37 14.79 2.05
N GLN A 131 -15.62 15.83 2.84
CA GLN A 131 -16.23 15.71 4.16
C GLN A 131 -17.66 15.13 4.14
N LYS A 132 -18.44 15.44 3.09
CA LYS A 132 -19.88 15.12 3.02
C LYS A 132 -20.24 14.13 1.92
N VAL A 133 -19.33 13.80 1.00
CA VAL A 133 -19.60 12.84 -0.08
C VAL A 133 -19.38 11.42 0.45
N PRO A 134 -20.36 10.52 0.36
CA PRO A 134 -20.19 9.12 0.74
C PRO A 134 -19.07 8.48 -0.08
N HIS A 135 -18.19 7.76 0.59
CA HIS A 135 -17.16 6.94 -0.03
C HIS A 135 -17.64 5.50 -0.22
N LYS A 136 -16.95 4.75 -1.06
CA LYS A 136 -17.19 3.32 -1.20
C LYS A 136 -16.63 2.57 0.00
N PHE A 137 -17.46 1.72 0.59
CA PHE A 137 -17.06 0.71 1.59
C PHE A 137 -17.86 -0.57 1.40
N ASN A 138 -17.20 -1.65 1.14
CA ASN A 138 -17.80 -2.96 0.90
C ASN A 138 -18.06 -3.67 2.25
N TYR A 139 -18.97 -3.08 3.04
CA TYR A 139 -19.23 -3.49 4.42
C TYR A 139 -19.61 -4.97 4.57
N GLU A 140 -20.54 -5.47 3.75
CA GLU A 140 -20.98 -6.86 3.82
C GLU A 140 -19.85 -7.82 3.47
N LEU A 141 -19.06 -7.52 2.42
CA LEU A 141 -17.87 -8.31 2.09
C LEU A 141 -16.87 -8.35 3.24
N MET A 142 -16.63 -7.21 3.91
CA MET A 142 -15.71 -7.18 5.06
C MET A 142 -16.24 -8.00 6.25
N LYS A 143 -17.55 -8.06 6.45
CA LYS A 143 -18.17 -8.94 7.44
C LYS A 143 -17.99 -10.41 7.09
N GLU A 144 -18.24 -10.79 5.85
CA GLU A 144 -18.08 -12.16 5.39
C GLU A 144 -16.64 -12.64 5.57
N LEU A 145 -15.67 -11.83 5.16
CA LEU A 145 -14.23 -12.09 5.36
C LEU A 145 -13.84 -12.17 6.86
N ASN A 146 -14.68 -11.69 7.75
CA ASN A 146 -14.49 -11.72 9.21
C ASN A 146 -15.54 -12.59 9.90
N GLU A 147 -15.86 -13.73 9.32
CA GLU A 147 -16.78 -14.75 9.90
C GLU A 147 -18.16 -14.18 10.27
N GLY A 148 -18.70 -13.29 9.45
CA GLY A 148 -19.99 -12.64 9.66
C GLY A 148 -20.01 -11.54 10.72
N LYS A 149 -18.86 -11.18 11.30
CA LYS A 149 -18.72 -10.13 12.31
C LYS A 149 -18.15 -8.86 11.70
N GLN A 150 -18.52 -7.70 12.25
CA GLN A 150 -17.91 -6.44 11.85
C GLN A 150 -16.39 -6.47 12.04
N MET A 151 -15.64 -6.15 10.98
CA MET A 151 -14.18 -6.11 11.03
C MET A 151 -13.71 -4.88 11.82
N THR A 152 -12.67 -5.09 12.65
CA THR A 152 -12.07 -4.01 13.47
C THR A 152 -10.92 -3.33 12.75
N ASP A 153 -10.39 -2.27 13.36
CA ASP A 153 -9.22 -1.52 12.88
C ASP A 153 -7.88 -2.08 13.36
N VAL A 154 -7.87 -3.26 13.97
CA VAL A 154 -6.64 -4.01 14.29
C VAL A 154 -6.54 -5.22 13.37
N TRP A 155 -5.56 -5.20 12.46
CA TRP A 155 -5.35 -6.27 11.49
C TRP A 155 -4.10 -7.05 11.80
N ARG A 156 -4.28 -8.29 12.20
CA ARG A 156 -3.18 -9.19 12.57
C ARG A 156 -2.74 -10.00 11.35
N MET A 157 -1.60 -9.62 10.76
CA MET A 157 -1.06 -10.23 9.55
C MET A 157 0.47 -10.34 9.62
N PRO A 158 1.08 -11.39 9.01
CA PRO A 158 2.53 -11.45 8.92
C PRO A 158 3.10 -10.33 8.02
N ALA A 159 4.35 -9.97 8.23
CA ALA A 159 5.13 -9.25 7.25
C ALA A 159 5.34 -10.12 5.99
N ILE A 160 5.92 -9.51 4.93
CA ILE A 160 6.10 -10.19 3.63
C ILE A 160 6.70 -11.58 3.75
N GLY A 161 6.07 -12.54 3.08
CA GLY A 161 6.54 -13.93 2.96
C GLY A 161 7.69 -14.10 1.95
N ARG A 162 8.30 -15.29 1.93
CA ARG A 162 9.31 -15.64 0.91
C ARG A 162 8.70 -15.73 -0.47
N TRP A 163 7.48 -16.20 -0.56
CA TRP A 163 6.69 -16.35 -1.78
C TRP A 163 6.36 -15.01 -2.47
N GLU A 164 6.48 -13.89 -1.78
CA GLU A 164 6.31 -12.55 -2.35
C GLU A 164 7.61 -11.95 -2.92
N LYS A 165 8.73 -12.69 -2.91
CA LYS A 165 10.08 -12.21 -3.26
C LYS A 165 10.73 -12.99 -4.39
N THR A 166 9.97 -13.70 -5.17
CA THR A 166 10.42 -14.58 -6.26
C THR A 166 11.26 -13.85 -7.29
N CYS A 167 10.83 -12.67 -7.73
CA CYS A 167 11.52 -11.84 -8.73
C CYS A 167 12.59 -10.91 -8.14
N GLY A 168 12.72 -10.84 -6.81
CA GLY A 168 13.65 -9.93 -6.16
C GLY A 168 13.14 -9.33 -4.86
N LYS A 169 13.86 -8.34 -4.32
CA LYS A 169 13.57 -7.76 -3.01
C LYS A 169 13.54 -6.24 -3.07
N HIS A 170 12.46 -5.64 -2.59
CA HIS A 170 12.40 -4.22 -2.25
C HIS A 170 12.55 -4.04 -0.73
N PRO A 171 13.32 -3.04 -0.24
CA PRO A 171 13.60 -2.88 1.20
C PRO A 171 12.37 -2.70 2.08
N THR A 172 11.35 -2.03 1.57
CA THR A 172 10.11 -1.65 2.30
C THR A 172 8.86 -2.25 1.69
N GLN A 173 8.98 -3.36 0.95
CA GLN A 173 7.82 -4.01 0.33
C GLN A 173 6.73 -4.30 1.36
N LYS A 174 5.49 -3.91 1.07
CA LYS A 174 4.31 -4.24 1.88
C LYS A 174 3.77 -5.64 1.51
N PRO A 175 3.14 -6.36 2.44
CA PRO A 175 2.57 -7.67 2.14
C PRO A 175 1.32 -7.53 1.25
N LEU A 176 1.18 -8.44 0.28
CA LEU A 176 0.02 -8.50 -0.62
C LEU A 176 -1.30 -8.60 0.14
N ARG A 177 -1.36 -9.37 1.23
CA ARG A 177 -2.56 -9.52 2.07
C ARG A 177 -3.11 -8.19 2.55
N LEU A 178 -2.22 -7.27 2.97
CA LEU A 178 -2.60 -5.95 3.45
C LEU A 178 -3.24 -5.11 2.34
N LEU A 179 -2.60 -5.10 1.15
CA LEU A 179 -3.06 -4.33 0.00
C LEU A 179 -4.39 -4.88 -0.55
N VAL A 180 -4.51 -6.20 -0.66
CA VAL A 180 -5.73 -6.87 -1.11
C VAL A 180 -6.91 -6.46 -0.23
N ARG A 181 -6.77 -6.53 1.10
CA ARG A 181 -7.85 -6.14 2.03
C ARG A 181 -8.27 -4.69 1.86
N MET A 182 -7.34 -3.75 1.74
CA MET A 182 -7.65 -2.33 1.50
C MET A 182 -8.39 -2.13 0.18
N ILE A 183 -7.94 -2.80 -0.89
CA ILE A 183 -8.55 -2.73 -2.22
C ILE A 183 -9.98 -3.30 -2.19
N LEU A 184 -10.16 -4.49 -1.63
CA LEU A 184 -11.49 -5.11 -1.51
C LEU A 184 -12.43 -4.26 -0.65
N ALA A 185 -11.93 -3.63 0.41
CA ALA A 185 -12.75 -2.79 1.28
C ALA A 185 -13.30 -1.54 0.59
N SER A 186 -12.54 -0.91 -0.31
CA SER A 186 -12.82 0.47 -0.75
C SER A 186 -12.97 0.67 -2.26
N THR A 187 -13.00 -0.41 -3.06
CA THR A 187 -13.14 -0.33 -4.52
C THR A 187 -14.08 -1.40 -5.07
N ASN A 188 -14.56 -1.17 -6.31
CA ASN A 188 -15.22 -2.16 -7.14
C ASN A 188 -14.26 -2.72 -8.18
N GLN A 189 -14.66 -3.80 -8.87
CA GLN A 189 -13.96 -4.28 -10.07
C GLN A 189 -13.92 -3.19 -11.14
N GLY A 190 -12.81 -3.12 -11.86
CA GLY A 190 -12.57 -2.12 -12.90
C GLY A 190 -12.24 -0.72 -12.39
N ASP A 191 -12.31 -0.44 -11.09
CA ASP A 191 -11.92 0.84 -10.51
C ASP A 191 -10.41 1.10 -10.68
N TRP A 192 -10.04 2.38 -10.77
CA TRP A 192 -8.66 2.81 -10.93
C TRP A 192 -7.98 3.09 -9.59
N ILE A 193 -6.81 2.50 -9.40
CA ILE A 193 -5.96 2.66 -8.22
C ILE A 193 -4.66 3.36 -8.63
N LEU A 194 -4.24 4.37 -7.86
CA LEU A 194 -2.94 5.03 -8.01
C LEU A 194 -2.03 4.68 -6.82
N ASP A 195 -0.76 4.42 -7.12
CA ASP A 195 0.30 4.39 -6.10
C ASP A 195 1.43 5.36 -6.50
N PRO A 196 1.53 6.54 -5.86
CA PRO A 196 2.56 7.52 -6.17
C PRO A 196 3.97 7.15 -5.66
N PHE A 197 4.09 6.06 -4.89
CA PHE A 197 5.34 5.54 -4.34
C PHE A 197 5.45 4.03 -4.60
N SER A 198 5.27 3.62 -5.85
CA SER A 198 4.98 2.26 -6.27
C SER A 198 6.05 1.22 -5.88
N GLY A 199 7.32 1.62 -5.79
CA GLY A 199 8.41 0.72 -5.45
C GLY A 199 8.46 -0.52 -6.34
N SER A 200 8.26 -1.69 -5.73
CA SER A 200 8.17 -2.98 -6.43
C SER A 200 6.76 -3.33 -6.92
N SER A 201 5.86 -2.35 -6.96
CA SER A 201 4.47 -2.48 -7.46
C SER A 201 3.60 -3.54 -6.76
N THR A 202 3.76 -3.70 -5.45
CA THR A 202 2.89 -4.63 -4.68
C THR A 202 1.43 -4.22 -4.78
N THR A 203 1.15 -2.90 -4.81
CA THR A 203 -0.20 -2.36 -5.03
C THR A 203 -0.75 -2.75 -6.39
N GLY A 204 0.08 -2.70 -7.45
CA GLY A 204 -0.31 -3.11 -8.80
C GLY A 204 -0.62 -4.60 -8.89
N ILE A 205 0.20 -5.45 -8.26
CA ILE A 205 -0.06 -6.89 -8.18
C ILE A 205 -1.39 -7.16 -7.46
N ALA A 206 -1.60 -6.54 -6.30
CA ALA A 206 -2.83 -6.69 -5.53
C ALA A 206 -4.07 -6.18 -6.31
N ALA A 207 -3.94 -5.05 -7.00
CA ALA A 207 -5.01 -4.50 -7.84
C ALA A 207 -5.38 -5.48 -8.97
N ASN A 208 -4.39 -6.05 -9.64
CA ASN A 208 -4.58 -7.02 -10.71
C ASN A 208 -5.30 -8.29 -10.20
N LEU A 209 -4.80 -8.87 -9.10
CA LEU A 209 -5.43 -10.05 -8.47
C LEU A 209 -6.88 -9.79 -8.05
N CYS A 210 -7.23 -8.55 -7.76
CA CYS A 210 -8.59 -8.14 -7.40
C CYS A 210 -9.43 -7.67 -8.61
N GLY A 211 -8.94 -7.71 -9.85
CA GLY A 211 -9.66 -7.22 -11.03
C GLY A 211 -9.80 -5.69 -11.09
N ARG A 212 -8.84 -4.93 -10.55
CA ARG A 212 -8.78 -3.46 -10.58
C ARG A 212 -7.71 -2.99 -11.55
N ARG A 213 -7.88 -1.76 -12.06
CA ARG A 213 -6.90 -1.06 -12.91
C ARG A 213 -5.88 -0.34 -12.03
N PHE A 214 -4.65 -0.23 -12.50
CA PHE A 214 -3.57 0.32 -11.70
C PHE A 214 -2.71 1.32 -12.48
N ALA A 215 -2.27 2.37 -11.81
CA ALA A 215 -1.19 3.25 -12.24
C ALA A 215 -0.22 3.43 -11.08
N GLY A 216 1.09 3.25 -11.33
CA GLY A 216 2.13 3.42 -10.32
C GLY A 216 3.19 4.39 -10.78
N LEU A 217 3.72 5.20 -9.87
CA LEU A 217 4.84 6.10 -10.12
C LEU A 217 6.07 5.57 -9.38
N GLU A 218 7.18 5.37 -10.13
CA GLU A 218 8.47 4.96 -9.57
C GLU A 218 9.59 5.66 -10.34
N LYS A 219 10.53 6.26 -9.61
CA LYS A 219 11.65 6.99 -10.21
C LYS A 219 12.92 6.14 -10.37
N GLU A 220 13.05 5.09 -9.58
CA GLU A 220 14.24 4.24 -9.59
C GLU A 220 14.10 3.13 -10.66
N GLU A 221 14.91 3.18 -11.69
CA GLU A 221 14.86 2.24 -12.82
C GLU A 221 14.94 0.77 -12.38
N GLY A 222 15.74 0.48 -11.33
CA GLY A 222 15.86 -0.87 -10.78
C GLY A 222 14.53 -1.41 -10.23
N PHE A 223 13.73 -0.56 -9.59
CA PHE A 223 12.41 -0.93 -9.09
C PHE A 223 11.37 -0.99 -10.21
N CYS A 224 11.47 -0.16 -11.23
CA CYS A 224 10.65 -0.30 -12.44
C CYS A 224 10.86 -1.67 -13.11
N LYS A 225 12.12 -2.12 -13.25
CA LYS A 225 12.43 -3.46 -13.80
C LYS A 225 11.87 -4.58 -12.92
N LEU A 226 12.01 -4.46 -11.59
CA LEU A 226 11.43 -5.40 -10.64
C LEU A 226 9.91 -5.46 -10.74
N SER A 227 9.25 -4.32 -10.87
CA SER A 227 7.79 -4.22 -11.05
C SER A 227 7.31 -4.93 -12.29
N LYS A 228 8.02 -4.76 -13.42
CA LYS A 228 7.72 -5.47 -14.69
C LYS A 228 7.86 -6.98 -14.53
N ALA A 229 8.97 -7.47 -13.97
CA ALA A 229 9.20 -8.88 -13.74
C ALA A 229 8.12 -9.53 -12.86
N ARG A 230 7.70 -8.84 -11.79
CA ARG A 230 6.61 -9.29 -10.93
C ARG A 230 5.26 -9.30 -11.66
N ARG A 231 5.02 -8.35 -12.56
CA ARG A 231 3.82 -8.34 -13.39
C ARG A 231 3.80 -9.53 -14.33
N GLU A 232 4.90 -9.78 -15.06
CA GLU A 232 5.05 -10.93 -15.95
C GLU A 232 4.87 -12.27 -15.22
N GLU A 233 5.33 -12.35 -13.95
CA GLU A 233 5.15 -13.55 -13.12
C GLU A 233 3.68 -13.89 -12.92
N ILE A 234 2.81 -12.89 -12.66
CA ILE A 234 1.38 -13.10 -12.41
C ILE A 234 0.54 -13.24 -13.69
N GLU A 235 1.09 -13.01 -14.87
CA GLU A 235 0.45 -13.36 -16.16
C GLU A 235 0.36 -14.87 -16.33
N ASN A 236 1.21 -15.63 -15.63
CA ASN A 236 1.11 -17.09 -15.59
C ASN A 236 0.05 -17.49 -14.55
N LEU A 237 -1.03 -18.16 -15.01
CA LEU A 237 -2.16 -18.59 -14.18
C LEU A 237 -1.75 -19.49 -12.99
N ASN A 238 -0.74 -20.35 -13.15
CA ASN A 238 -0.26 -21.19 -12.05
C ASN A 238 0.38 -20.34 -10.95
N ASN A 239 1.21 -19.35 -11.30
CA ASN A 239 1.81 -18.44 -10.33
C ASN A 239 0.75 -17.58 -9.66
N GLN A 240 -0.23 -17.12 -10.42
CA GLN A 240 -1.37 -16.36 -9.90
C GLN A 240 -2.14 -17.17 -8.85
N ASN A 241 -2.50 -18.42 -9.15
CA ASN A 241 -3.20 -19.32 -8.24
C ASN A 241 -2.38 -19.63 -6.98
N ILE A 242 -1.06 -19.76 -7.09
CA ILE A 242 -0.16 -19.91 -5.94
C ILE A 242 -0.25 -18.68 -5.03
N LEU A 243 -0.19 -17.47 -5.60
CA LEU A 243 -0.30 -16.23 -4.83
C LEU A 243 -1.66 -16.11 -4.14
N ILE A 244 -2.75 -16.38 -4.85
CA ILE A 244 -4.12 -16.36 -4.32
C ILE A 244 -4.27 -17.34 -3.15
N GLY A 245 -3.74 -18.56 -3.28
CA GLY A 245 -3.76 -19.56 -2.21
C GLY A 245 -3.03 -19.15 -0.92
N HIS A 246 -2.14 -18.13 -1.00
CA HIS A 246 -1.49 -17.54 0.17
C HIS A 246 -2.23 -16.34 0.77
N ILE A 247 -3.30 -15.86 0.14
CA ILE A 247 -4.03 -14.64 0.55
C ILE A 247 -5.44 -15.03 0.98
N ASP A 248 -5.66 -15.13 2.28
CA ASP A 248 -6.90 -15.65 2.86
C ASP A 248 -8.15 -14.96 2.31
N ASP A 249 -8.12 -13.64 2.15
CA ASP A 249 -9.23 -12.83 1.62
C ASP A 249 -9.58 -13.22 0.16
N LEU A 250 -8.59 -13.52 -0.68
CA LEU A 250 -8.82 -13.97 -2.07
C LEU A 250 -9.23 -15.43 -2.13
N HIS A 251 -8.61 -16.28 -1.32
CA HIS A 251 -8.96 -17.69 -1.25
C HIS A 251 -10.42 -17.88 -0.79
N PHE A 252 -10.88 -17.06 0.15
CA PHE A 252 -12.29 -17.03 0.54
C PHE A 252 -13.21 -16.67 -0.62
N LEU A 253 -12.86 -15.64 -1.40
CA LEU A 253 -13.65 -15.22 -2.57
C LEU A 253 -13.73 -16.30 -3.63
N GLU A 254 -12.64 -17.01 -3.93
CA GLU A 254 -12.66 -18.12 -4.90
C GLU A 254 -13.53 -19.30 -4.45
N SER A 255 -13.56 -19.57 -3.16
CA SER A 255 -14.38 -20.65 -2.58
C SER A 255 -15.86 -20.30 -2.47
N SER A 256 -16.19 -19.01 -2.41
CA SER A 256 -17.56 -18.51 -2.48
C SER A 256 -17.91 -18.27 -3.95
N ASP A 257 -19.08 -18.74 -4.42
CA ASP A 257 -19.53 -18.57 -5.82
C ASP A 257 -19.56 -17.12 -6.36
N MET A 258 -19.08 -16.14 -5.57
CA MET A 258 -19.01 -14.72 -5.91
C MET A 258 -17.96 -14.35 -6.95
N VAL A 259 -17.03 -15.24 -7.29
CA VAL A 259 -15.88 -14.94 -8.17
C VAL A 259 -16.08 -15.37 -9.62
N ARG A 260 -17.14 -16.11 -9.96
CA ARG A 260 -17.36 -16.63 -11.32
C ARG A 260 -17.63 -15.58 -12.40
N GLU A 261 -17.72 -14.30 -12.05
CA GLU A 261 -17.99 -13.18 -12.98
C GLU A 261 -16.86 -12.13 -13.09
N MET A 262 -15.61 -12.49 -12.84
CA MET A 262 -14.49 -11.55 -13.04
C MET A 262 -13.99 -11.59 -14.49
N PRO A 263 -14.35 -10.64 -15.36
CA PRO A 263 -13.66 -10.49 -16.63
C PRO A 263 -12.24 -9.98 -16.33
N TYR A 264 -11.24 -10.71 -16.76
CA TYR A 264 -9.86 -10.23 -16.82
C TYR A 264 -9.82 -8.97 -17.69
N GLY A 265 -9.50 -7.84 -17.08
CA GLY A 265 -9.44 -6.57 -17.79
C GLY A 265 -8.31 -6.54 -18.80
N ASP A 266 -8.67 -6.13 -20.02
CA ASP A 266 -7.78 -5.83 -21.11
C ASP A 266 -6.68 -4.85 -20.72
N GLU A 267 -5.51 -5.06 -21.30
CA GLU A 267 -4.27 -4.29 -21.33
C GLU A 267 -4.18 -3.00 -20.53
N ILE A 268 -3.37 -3.01 -19.47
CA ILE A 268 -2.98 -1.81 -18.74
C ILE A 268 -1.66 -1.31 -19.33
N PRO A 269 -1.60 -0.14 -19.95
CA PRO A 269 -0.32 0.43 -20.37
C PRO A 269 0.51 0.84 -19.15
N PHE A 270 1.70 0.27 -19.05
CA PHE A 270 2.75 0.79 -18.19
C PHE A 270 3.36 2.04 -18.86
N HIS A 271 3.20 3.18 -18.26
CA HIS A 271 3.91 4.41 -18.62
C HIS A 271 4.88 4.80 -17.52
#